data_6fb9957228ec2837f2fb2630fe4e0ac8
#
_entry.id   6fb9957228ec2837f2fb2630fe4e0ac8
#
_cell.length_a   1.000
_cell.length_b   1.000
_cell.length_c   1.000
_cell.angle_alpha   90.00
_cell.angle_beta   90.00
_cell.angle_gamma   90.00
#
_symmetry.space_group_name_H-M   'P 1'
#
loop_
_entity.id
_entity.type
_entity.pdbx_description
1 polymer ?
#
loop_
_entity_poly.entity_id
_entity_poly.type
_entity_poly.pdbx_seq_one_letter_code
_entity_poly.pdbx_strand_id
1 'polypeptide(L)'
;QDKIIADRLRQSPRPVYLAVNKGEGGRHDVLAAEFYELALGEPHVISGAHGDGVYHLIEKVLEHFPDAKEESNEVKHPVFAVIGRPNVGKSTLVNAILGEERVIAFDMAGTTRDSIHIDFEREGKPFTIIDTAGVRRRGKVDEAVEKFSVIKAMQAVEAANVAVLVLDAQQDIADQDATIAGFALEAGRALVIAVNKWDGISEERRNDIKRDIARHLLYVGFEGKF
;
A
#
# COMPACT_ATOMS: atom_id res chain seq x y z
N GLN A 1 2.50 -23.41 -29.74
CA GLN A 1 2.02 -23.02 -28.39
C GLN A 1 0.99 -21.90 -28.47
N ASP A 2 1.26 -20.85 -29.26
CA ASP A 2 0.40 -19.65 -29.35
C ASP A 2 -1.00 -19.96 -29.86
N LYS A 3 -1.15 -20.88 -30.82
CA LYS A 3 -2.48 -21.31 -31.31
C LYS A 3 -3.35 -21.95 -30.22
N ILE A 4 -2.75 -22.74 -29.31
CA ILE A 4 -3.50 -23.38 -28.21
C ILE A 4 -3.97 -22.32 -27.20
N ILE A 5 -3.14 -21.31 -26.94
CA ILE A 5 -3.50 -20.19 -26.07
C ILE A 5 -4.60 -19.35 -26.74
N ALA A 6 -4.45 -19.05 -28.02
CA ALA A 6 -5.43 -18.30 -28.78
C ALA A 6 -6.81 -18.98 -28.79
N ASP A 7 -6.87 -20.33 -28.97
CA ASP A 7 -8.11 -21.09 -28.90
C ASP A 7 -8.85 -20.93 -27.58
N ARG A 8 -8.11 -20.90 -26.47
CA ARG A 8 -8.68 -20.66 -25.12
C ARG A 8 -9.15 -19.23 -24.94
N LEU A 9 -8.36 -18.27 -25.42
CA LEU A 9 -8.66 -16.85 -25.28
C LEU A 9 -9.89 -16.44 -26.07
N ARG A 10 -10.12 -17.04 -27.26
CA ARG A 10 -11.33 -16.81 -28.04
C ARG A 10 -12.63 -17.22 -27.34
N GLN A 11 -12.55 -18.16 -26.41
CA GLN A 11 -13.69 -18.57 -25.57
C GLN A 11 -13.90 -17.71 -24.36
N SER A 12 -12.99 -16.76 -24.09
CA SER A 12 -13.11 -15.85 -22.94
C SER A 12 -14.23 -14.82 -23.15
N PRO A 13 -15.07 -14.55 -22.14
CA PRO A 13 -16.04 -13.46 -22.21
C PRO A 13 -15.39 -12.08 -22.03
N ARG A 14 -14.10 -12.02 -21.78
CA ARG A 14 -13.36 -10.78 -21.57
C ARG A 14 -12.74 -10.31 -22.88
N PRO A 15 -12.63 -8.99 -23.12
CA PRO A 15 -11.90 -8.46 -24.26
C PRO A 15 -10.44 -8.93 -24.22
N VAL A 16 -9.93 -9.33 -25.38
CA VAL A 16 -8.56 -9.82 -25.55
C VAL A 16 -7.84 -8.92 -26.53
N TYR A 17 -6.65 -8.47 -26.19
CA TYR A 17 -5.78 -7.66 -27.03
C TYR A 17 -4.48 -8.42 -27.29
N LEU A 18 -4.10 -8.52 -28.56
CA LEU A 18 -2.89 -9.20 -28.99
C LEU A 18 -1.75 -8.19 -29.15
N ALA A 19 -0.77 -8.22 -28.26
CA ALA A 19 0.44 -7.41 -28.36
C ALA A 19 1.58 -8.23 -28.99
N VAL A 20 2.17 -7.72 -30.06
CA VAL A 20 3.35 -8.29 -30.72
C VAL A 20 4.56 -7.46 -30.33
N ASN A 21 5.43 -8.01 -29.48
CA ASN A 21 6.60 -7.30 -28.96
C ASN A 21 7.81 -7.40 -29.90
N LYS A 22 8.81 -6.56 -29.68
CA LYS A 22 10.06 -6.43 -30.45
C LYS A 22 9.85 -5.83 -31.84
N GLY A 23 8.96 -4.84 -31.91
CA GLY A 23 8.66 -4.09 -33.13
C GLY A 23 9.72 -3.04 -33.55
N GLU A 24 10.94 -3.13 -33.02
CA GLU A 24 12.03 -2.24 -33.39
C GLU A 24 12.40 -2.42 -34.88
N GLY A 25 12.32 -1.35 -35.67
CA GLY A 25 12.83 -1.39 -37.05
C GLY A 25 11.79 -1.13 -38.15
N GLY A 26 10.61 -0.63 -37.85
CA GLY A 26 9.74 0.07 -38.81
C GLY A 26 8.97 -0.77 -39.85
N ARG A 27 8.88 -2.08 -39.66
CA ARG A 27 8.03 -2.99 -40.49
C ARG A 27 6.89 -3.58 -39.67
N HIS A 28 6.15 -2.73 -39.01
CA HIS A 28 5.04 -3.11 -38.13
C HIS A 28 4.00 -3.96 -38.85
N ASP A 29 3.63 -3.62 -40.10
CA ASP A 29 2.64 -4.35 -40.91
C ASP A 29 3.09 -5.77 -41.24
N VAL A 30 4.38 -5.98 -41.49
CA VAL A 30 4.94 -7.29 -41.81
C VAL A 30 5.03 -8.16 -40.55
N LEU A 31 5.41 -7.57 -39.44
CA LEU A 31 5.48 -8.28 -38.16
C LEU A 31 4.08 -8.67 -37.62
N ALA A 32 3.08 -7.85 -37.85
CA ALA A 32 1.71 -8.14 -37.46
C ALA A 32 1.04 -9.22 -38.33
N ALA A 33 1.44 -9.33 -39.61
CA ALA A 33 0.74 -10.13 -40.61
C ALA A 33 0.54 -11.60 -40.23
N GLU A 34 1.56 -12.26 -39.71
CA GLU A 34 1.48 -13.68 -39.30
C GLU A 34 0.61 -13.91 -38.05
N PHE A 35 0.43 -12.88 -37.22
CA PHE A 35 -0.36 -13.00 -35.99
C PHE A 35 -1.86 -12.84 -36.20
N TYR A 36 -2.32 -12.37 -37.38
CA TYR A 36 -3.73 -12.39 -37.74
C TYR A 36 -4.29 -13.83 -37.82
N GLU A 37 -3.44 -14.82 -38.06
CA GLU A 37 -3.85 -16.24 -38.05
C GLU A 37 -4.37 -16.70 -36.68
N LEU A 38 -4.04 -15.98 -35.59
CA LEU A 38 -4.52 -16.31 -34.27
C LEU A 38 -5.99 -15.93 -34.05
N ALA A 39 -6.56 -15.11 -34.91
CA ALA A 39 -7.96 -14.66 -34.86
C ALA A 39 -8.36 -14.10 -33.49
N LEU A 40 -7.49 -13.27 -32.89
CA LEU A 40 -7.70 -12.56 -31.62
C LEU A 40 -7.97 -11.05 -31.80
N GLY A 41 -8.32 -10.64 -33.02
CA GLY A 41 -8.47 -9.25 -33.39
C GLY A 41 -7.20 -8.67 -34.03
N GLU A 42 -7.09 -7.33 -34.09
CA GLU A 42 -5.96 -6.64 -34.67
C GLU A 42 -4.72 -6.76 -33.78
N PRO A 43 -3.57 -7.23 -34.28
CA PRO A 43 -2.33 -7.29 -33.52
C PRO A 43 -1.74 -5.89 -33.34
N HIS A 44 -1.42 -5.54 -32.09
CA HIS A 44 -0.75 -4.28 -31.75
C HIS A 44 0.75 -4.51 -31.65
N VAL A 45 1.52 -3.95 -32.59
CA VAL A 45 2.99 -4.05 -32.56
C VAL A 45 3.54 -3.04 -31.56
N ILE A 46 4.35 -3.52 -30.63
CA ILE A 46 4.97 -2.72 -29.56
C ILE A 46 6.47 -2.98 -29.49
N SER A 47 7.21 -2.07 -28.90
CA SER A 47 8.56 -2.28 -28.42
C SER A 47 8.59 -2.06 -26.91
N GLY A 48 8.62 -3.13 -26.14
CA GLY A 48 8.71 -3.02 -24.67
C GLY A 48 10.03 -2.43 -24.19
N ALA A 49 11.09 -2.49 -25.01
CA ALA A 49 12.40 -1.89 -24.66
C ALA A 49 12.44 -0.37 -24.90
N HIS A 50 11.72 0.13 -25.90
CA HIS A 50 11.74 1.54 -26.30
C HIS A 50 10.43 2.28 -26.00
N GLY A 51 9.37 1.57 -25.64
CA GLY A 51 8.06 2.15 -25.34
C GLY A 51 7.21 2.43 -26.59
N ASP A 52 7.71 2.14 -27.79
CA ASP A 52 6.97 2.39 -29.04
C ASP A 52 5.68 1.55 -29.08
N GLY A 53 4.56 2.16 -29.45
CA GLY A 53 3.25 1.52 -29.54
C GLY A 53 2.58 1.16 -28.22
N VAL A 54 3.29 1.21 -27.09
CA VAL A 54 2.76 0.85 -25.76
C VAL A 54 1.63 1.77 -25.34
N TYR A 55 1.81 3.08 -25.52
CA TYR A 55 0.80 4.07 -25.16
C TYR A 55 -0.50 3.85 -25.94
N HIS A 56 -0.40 3.62 -27.25
CA HIS A 56 -1.56 3.35 -28.11
C HIS A 56 -2.29 2.06 -27.72
N LEU A 57 -1.55 1.00 -27.36
CA LEU A 57 -2.16 -0.23 -26.84
C LEU A 57 -2.94 0.04 -25.54
N ILE A 58 -2.37 0.82 -24.62
CA ILE A 58 -3.03 1.18 -23.36
C ILE A 58 -4.31 1.97 -23.63
N GLU A 59 -4.29 2.97 -24.53
CA GLU A 59 -5.48 3.73 -24.91
C GLU A 59 -6.58 2.79 -25.46
N LYS A 60 -6.23 1.86 -26.35
CA LYS A 60 -7.17 0.88 -26.89
C LYS A 60 -7.77 -0.04 -25.82
N VAL A 61 -6.99 -0.45 -24.84
CA VAL A 61 -7.49 -1.24 -23.71
C VAL A 61 -8.46 -0.41 -22.88
N LEU A 62 -8.13 0.85 -22.61
CA LEU A 62 -8.92 1.74 -21.75
C LEU A 62 -10.25 2.17 -22.42
N GLU A 63 -10.34 2.21 -23.76
CA GLU A 63 -11.61 2.50 -24.49
C GLU A 63 -12.77 1.57 -24.08
N HIS A 64 -12.49 0.36 -23.58
CA HIS A 64 -13.50 -0.60 -23.14
C HIS A 64 -13.86 -0.51 -21.67
N PHE A 65 -13.13 0.30 -20.92
CA PHE A 65 -13.55 0.63 -19.56
C PHE A 65 -14.48 1.84 -19.63
N PRO A 66 -15.67 1.77 -19.03
CA PRO A 66 -16.51 2.96 -18.92
C PRO A 66 -15.66 4.04 -18.26
N ASP A 67 -15.77 5.26 -18.79
CA ASP A 67 -15.24 6.44 -18.07
C ASP A 67 -15.56 6.24 -16.61
N ALA A 68 -14.53 6.27 -15.77
CA ALA A 68 -14.74 6.13 -14.35
C ALA A 68 -15.81 7.17 -14.03
N LYS A 69 -17.06 6.73 -13.84
CA LYS A 69 -18.06 7.58 -13.22
C LYS A 69 -17.31 8.06 -12.01
N GLU A 70 -17.06 9.36 -11.92
CA GLU A 70 -16.63 9.96 -10.66
C GLU A 70 -17.52 9.31 -9.63
N GLU A 71 -16.96 8.26 -8.98
CA GLU A 71 -17.65 7.62 -7.87
C GLU A 71 -17.97 8.81 -7.00
N SER A 72 -19.26 9.07 -6.87
CA SER A 72 -19.83 10.18 -6.14
C SER A 72 -18.87 10.55 -5.03
N ASN A 73 -18.47 11.81 -4.97
CA ASN A 73 -17.58 12.39 -3.97
C ASN A 73 -18.07 12.06 -2.54
N GLU A 74 -18.16 10.80 -2.20
CA GLU A 74 -17.92 10.38 -0.84
C GLU A 74 -16.49 10.81 -0.59
N VAL A 75 -16.36 11.90 0.11
CA VAL A 75 -15.10 12.44 0.58
C VAL A 75 -14.49 11.30 1.39
N LYS A 76 -13.73 10.44 0.69
CA LYS A 76 -13.00 9.34 1.33
C LYS A 76 -12.02 10.04 2.25
N HIS A 77 -12.42 10.16 3.52
CA HIS A 77 -11.57 10.76 4.53
C HIS A 77 -10.28 9.93 4.65
N PRO A 78 -9.16 10.54 5.02
CA PRO A 78 -7.89 9.87 5.10
C PRO A 78 -7.95 8.69 6.09
N VAL A 79 -7.48 7.53 5.63
CA VAL A 79 -7.36 6.31 6.42
C VAL A 79 -5.90 6.07 6.73
N PHE A 80 -5.53 5.90 8.00
CA PHE A 80 -4.17 5.59 8.39
C PHE A 80 -4.07 4.34 9.26
N ALA A 81 -3.08 3.53 8.95
CA ALA A 81 -2.73 2.34 9.70
C ALA A 81 -1.61 2.65 10.70
N VAL A 82 -1.79 2.28 11.94
CA VAL A 82 -0.74 2.36 12.96
C VAL A 82 -0.05 1.01 13.06
N ILE A 83 1.20 0.95 12.64
CA ILE A 83 2.00 -0.26 12.48
C ILE A 83 3.31 -0.18 13.27
N GLY A 84 3.98 -1.29 13.47
CA GLY A 84 5.24 -1.40 14.20
C GLY A 84 5.29 -2.63 15.09
N ARG A 85 6.46 -2.91 15.68
CA ARG A 85 6.71 -4.06 16.55
C ARG A 85 5.79 -4.10 17.79
N PRO A 86 5.65 -5.26 18.44
CA PRO A 86 4.97 -5.34 19.74
C PRO A 86 5.61 -4.39 20.77
N ASN A 87 4.81 -3.85 21.67
CA ASN A 87 5.23 -3.02 22.81
C ASN A 87 5.93 -1.68 22.50
N VAL A 88 5.99 -1.24 21.24
CA VAL A 88 6.49 0.09 20.86
C VAL A 88 5.55 1.24 21.26
N GLY A 89 4.31 0.92 21.71
CA GLY A 89 3.33 1.88 22.19
C GLY A 89 2.26 2.30 21.20
N LYS A 90 1.98 1.49 20.17
CA LYS A 90 0.92 1.75 19.17
C LYS A 90 -0.44 2.07 19.80
N SER A 91 -0.92 1.18 20.68
CA SER A 91 -2.23 1.36 21.31
C SER A 91 -2.26 2.59 22.24
N THR A 92 -1.13 2.92 22.88
CA THR A 92 -1.02 4.12 23.70
C THR A 92 -1.12 5.37 22.82
N LEU A 93 -0.46 5.37 21.67
CA LEU A 93 -0.53 6.47 20.71
C LEU A 93 -1.96 6.64 20.16
N VAL A 94 -2.59 5.54 19.74
CA VAL A 94 -3.98 5.58 19.25
C VAL A 94 -4.92 6.09 20.34
N ASN A 95 -4.80 5.60 21.58
CA ASN A 95 -5.62 6.07 22.68
C ASN A 95 -5.38 7.55 23.00
N ALA A 96 -4.15 8.04 22.88
CA ALA A 96 -3.85 9.46 23.07
C ALA A 96 -4.49 10.32 21.98
N ILE A 97 -4.42 9.88 20.72
CA ILE A 97 -5.08 10.57 19.60
C ILE A 97 -6.59 10.63 19.79
N LEU A 98 -7.22 9.51 20.16
CA LEU A 98 -8.67 9.41 20.34
C LEU A 98 -9.15 10.04 21.66
N GLY A 99 -8.29 10.17 22.66
CA GLY A 99 -8.60 10.76 23.97
C GLY A 99 -8.41 12.28 24.04
N GLU A 100 -7.97 12.94 22.96
CA GLU A 100 -7.90 14.40 22.91
C GLU A 100 -9.30 15.02 22.93
N GLU A 101 -9.50 16.11 23.69
CA GLU A 101 -10.82 16.78 23.84
C GLU A 101 -11.45 17.26 22.52
N ARG A 102 -10.65 17.35 21.44
CA ARG A 102 -11.08 17.78 20.10
C ARG A 102 -11.39 16.64 19.17
N VAL A 103 -11.35 15.39 19.64
CA VAL A 103 -11.57 14.19 18.85
C VAL A 103 -12.89 13.53 19.27
N ILE A 104 -13.79 13.36 18.32
CA ILE A 104 -15.04 12.64 18.49
C ILE A 104 -14.89 11.28 17.81
N ALA A 105 -14.80 10.20 18.59
CA ALA A 105 -14.74 8.84 18.07
C ALA A 105 -16.18 8.29 17.86
N PHE A 106 -16.42 7.71 16.70
CA PHE A 106 -17.70 7.09 16.37
C PHE A 106 -17.65 5.58 16.63
N ASP A 107 -18.58 5.08 17.41
CA ASP A 107 -18.71 3.66 17.73
C ASP A 107 -19.55 2.97 16.63
N MET A 108 -18.95 2.57 15.52
CA MET A 108 -19.61 1.74 14.51
C MET A 108 -19.41 0.26 14.83
N ALA A 109 -20.45 -0.40 15.27
CA ALA A 109 -20.50 -1.84 15.45
C ALA A 109 -20.72 -2.50 14.08
N GLY A 110 -19.72 -3.22 13.60
CA GLY A 110 -19.91 -4.19 12.52
C GLY A 110 -19.02 -4.00 11.30
N THR A 111 -17.76 -4.35 11.40
CA THR A 111 -16.99 -4.86 10.24
C THR A 111 -15.92 -5.83 10.69
N THR A 112 -16.00 -7.05 10.15
CA THR A 112 -15.02 -8.14 10.00
C THR A 112 -13.93 -8.36 11.05
N ARG A 113 -13.78 -9.60 11.41
CA ARG A 113 -13.06 -10.28 12.49
C ARG A 113 -11.56 -9.97 12.71
N ASP A 114 -10.89 -9.11 11.94
CA ASP A 114 -9.41 -9.07 11.92
C ASP A 114 -8.71 -7.72 12.08
N SER A 115 -9.34 -6.58 11.82
CA SER A 115 -8.78 -5.24 12.08
C SER A 115 -9.88 -4.28 12.57
N ILE A 116 -9.55 -3.47 13.57
CA ILE A 116 -10.50 -2.50 14.14
C ILE A 116 -10.33 -1.20 13.38
N HIS A 117 -11.38 -0.77 12.67
CA HIS A 117 -11.47 0.54 12.06
C HIS A 117 -12.15 1.48 13.05
N ILE A 118 -11.51 2.60 13.38
CA ILE A 118 -12.03 3.59 14.31
C ILE A 118 -12.17 4.90 13.55
N ASP A 119 -13.41 5.29 13.30
CA ASP A 119 -13.70 6.58 12.69
C ASP A 119 -13.69 7.65 13.77
N PHE A 120 -13.10 8.79 13.48
CA PHE A 120 -13.05 9.93 14.38
C PHE A 120 -12.99 11.24 13.60
N GLU A 121 -13.33 12.34 14.27
CA GLU A 121 -13.27 13.69 13.71
C GLU A 121 -12.29 14.54 14.52
N ARG A 122 -11.46 15.29 13.81
CA ARG A 122 -10.56 16.28 14.41
C ARG A 122 -10.65 17.60 13.66
N GLU A 123 -10.96 18.66 14.38
CA GLU A 123 -11.10 20.01 13.78
C GLU A 123 -12.13 20.06 12.62
N GLY A 124 -13.23 19.33 12.73
CA GLY A 124 -14.27 19.25 11.70
C GLY A 124 -13.89 18.41 10.47
N LYS A 125 -12.78 17.65 10.53
CA LYS A 125 -12.35 16.77 9.44
C LYS A 125 -12.43 15.30 9.89
N PRO A 126 -13.09 14.45 9.09
CA PRO A 126 -13.20 13.03 9.39
C PRO A 126 -11.91 12.28 9.03
N PHE A 127 -11.58 11.27 9.83
CA PHE A 127 -10.45 10.35 9.65
C PHE A 127 -10.83 8.96 10.11
N THR A 128 -10.10 7.94 9.61
CA THR A 128 -10.20 6.56 10.10
C THR A 128 -8.81 6.06 10.53
N ILE A 129 -8.71 5.46 11.71
CA ILE A 129 -7.52 4.71 12.14
C ILE A 129 -7.80 3.22 12.01
N ILE A 130 -6.87 2.49 11.37
CA ILE A 130 -6.83 1.03 11.40
C ILE A 130 -5.87 0.61 12.50
N ASP A 131 -6.39 0.05 13.58
CA ASP A 131 -5.60 -0.46 14.69
C ASP A 131 -5.27 -1.95 14.52
N THR A 132 -3.98 -2.23 14.30
CA THR A 132 -3.49 -3.60 14.15
C THR A 132 -3.31 -4.33 15.49
N ALA A 133 -3.33 -3.61 16.62
CA ALA A 133 -3.05 -4.15 17.95
C ALA A 133 -4.30 -4.41 18.81
N GLY A 134 -5.47 -3.95 18.38
CA GLY A 134 -6.75 -4.15 19.10
C GLY A 134 -6.84 -3.36 20.40
N VAL A 135 -7.04 -2.05 20.34
CA VAL A 135 -7.16 -1.11 21.48
C VAL A 135 -8.12 -1.59 22.59
N ARG A 136 -9.07 -2.46 22.30
CA ARG A 136 -10.09 -2.91 23.26
C ARG A 136 -9.79 -4.22 24.01
N ARG A 137 -8.67 -4.90 23.79
CA ARG A 137 -8.34 -6.14 24.52
C ARG A 137 -7.32 -5.92 25.63
N ARG A 138 -7.77 -5.46 26.80
CA ARG A 138 -7.09 -5.72 28.06
C ARG A 138 -7.26 -7.20 28.43
N GLY A 139 -6.30 -8.05 28.08
CA GLY A 139 -6.29 -9.46 28.50
C GLY A 139 -5.21 -10.25 27.78
N LYS A 140 -4.28 -10.79 28.53
CA LYS A 140 -3.25 -11.81 28.24
C LYS A 140 -2.77 -11.93 26.81
N VAL A 141 -1.52 -11.55 26.59
CA VAL A 141 -0.76 -11.71 25.35
C VAL A 141 -0.03 -13.05 25.42
N ASP A 142 -0.35 -13.98 24.54
CA ASP A 142 0.40 -15.21 24.32
C ASP A 142 1.40 -15.02 23.17
N GLU A 143 2.58 -15.66 23.29
CA GLU A 143 3.74 -15.55 22.37
C GLU A 143 3.50 -16.03 20.92
N ALA A 144 2.34 -16.60 20.59
CA ALA A 144 1.96 -16.93 19.20
C ALA A 144 1.67 -15.68 18.33
N VAL A 145 1.76 -14.48 18.90
CA VAL A 145 1.29 -13.19 18.33
C VAL A 145 2.27 -12.58 17.31
N GLU A 146 3.55 -12.95 17.28
CA GLU A 146 4.53 -12.22 16.42
C GLU A 146 4.30 -12.42 14.91
N LYS A 147 4.07 -13.65 14.46
CA LYS A 147 3.82 -13.92 13.03
C LYS A 147 2.48 -13.35 12.55
N PHE A 148 1.46 -13.36 13.42
CA PHE A 148 0.17 -12.72 13.13
C PHE A 148 0.26 -11.19 13.08
N SER A 149 1.22 -10.59 13.79
CA SER A 149 1.42 -9.14 13.82
C SER A 149 1.87 -8.57 12.47
N VAL A 150 2.77 -9.25 11.75
CA VAL A 150 3.27 -8.80 10.44
C VAL A 150 2.18 -8.87 9.37
N ILE A 151 1.46 -10.00 9.30
CA ILE A 151 0.36 -10.17 8.32
C ILE A 151 -0.73 -9.12 8.55
N LYS A 152 -1.10 -8.87 9.80
CA LYS A 152 -2.09 -7.84 10.15
C LYS A 152 -1.60 -6.43 9.81
N ALA A 153 -0.33 -6.15 10.03
CA ALA A 153 0.26 -4.88 9.63
C ALA A 153 0.20 -4.70 8.11
N MET A 154 0.51 -5.72 7.33
CA MET A 154 0.42 -5.69 5.87
C MET A 154 -1.01 -5.44 5.39
N GLN A 155 -2.00 -6.15 5.93
CA GLN A 155 -3.42 -5.96 5.59
C GLN A 155 -3.90 -4.53 5.92
N ALA A 156 -3.47 -3.99 7.07
CA ALA A 156 -3.82 -2.62 7.46
C ALA A 156 -3.17 -1.59 6.52
N VAL A 157 -1.94 -1.80 6.10
CA VAL A 157 -1.24 -0.95 5.12
C VAL A 157 -1.96 -0.95 3.78
N GLU A 158 -2.39 -2.12 3.29
CA GLU A 158 -3.14 -2.23 2.03
C GLU A 158 -4.46 -1.45 2.06
N ALA A 159 -5.13 -1.40 3.20
CA ALA A 159 -6.40 -0.71 3.39
C ALA A 159 -6.26 0.79 3.68
N ALA A 160 -5.05 1.28 4.00
CA ALA A 160 -4.80 2.67 4.41
C ALA A 160 -4.29 3.55 3.26
N ASN A 161 -4.40 4.87 3.42
CA ASN A 161 -3.71 5.86 2.58
C ASN A 161 -2.33 6.20 3.13
N VAL A 162 -2.20 6.18 4.45
CA VAL A 162 -0.98 6.53 5.18
C VAL A 162 -0.64 5.41 6.18
N ALA A 163 0.60 4.98 6.20
CA ALA A 163 1.15 4.08 7.21
C ALA A 163 1.94 4.89 8.25
N VAL A 164 1.57 4.78 9.52
CA VAL A 164 2.30 5.37 10.65
C VAL A 164 3.10 4.27 11.32
N LEU A 165 4.41 4.22 11.02
CA LEU A 165 5.35 3.28 11.64
C LEU A 165 5.80 3.83 13.00
N VAL A 166 5.44 3.14 14.07
CA VAL A 166 5.81 3.51 15.44
C VAL A 166 7.09 2.78 15.84
N LEU A 167 8.13 3.53 16.18
CA LEU A 167 9.41 3.05 16.68
C LEU A 167 9.53 3.38 18.18
N ASP A 168 10.30 2.58 18.91
CA ASP A 168 10.59 2.80 20.33
C ASP A 168 11.99 3.45 20.47
N ALA A 169 12.07 4.68 20.99
CA ALA A 169 13.34 5.40 21.19
C ALA A 169 14.31 4.68 22.15
N GLN A 170 13.80 3.79 23.00
CA GLN A 170 14.59 3.02 23.94
C GLN A 170 15.20 1.74 23.34
N GLN A 171 14.82 1.41 22.09
CA GLN A 171 15.29 0.22 21.38
C GLN A 171 16.03 0.62 20.09
N ASP A 172 16.82 -0.29 19.58
CA ASP A 172 17.44 -0.11 18.28
C ASP A 172 16.43 -0.46 17.16
N ILE A 173 16.63 0.15 15.99
CA ILE A 173 15.84 -0.14 14.81
C ILE A 173 16.18 -1.55 14.36
N ALA A 174 15.17 -2.39 14.23
CA ALA A 174 15.33 -3.78 13.80
C ALA A 174 15.04 -3.93 12.30
N ASP A 175 15.57 -5.02 11.71
CA ASP A 175 15.28 -5.38 10.31
C ASP A 175 13.76 -5.53 10.04
N GLN A 176 12.99 -5.91 11.06
CA GLN A 176 11.53 -5.98 10.98
C GLN A 176 10.90 -4.60 10.77
N ASP A 177 11.43 -3.55 11.39
CA ASP A 177 10.94 -2.18 11.19
C ASP A 177 11.20 -1.72 9.75
N ALA A 178 12.38 -2.01 9.21
CA ALA A 178 12.74 -1.74 7.82
C ALA A 178 11.86 -2.53 6.84
N THR A 179 11.58 -3.80 7.13
CA THR A 179 10.70 -4.64 6.30
C THR A 179 9.28 -4.08 6.23
N ILE A 180 8.71 -3.67 7.36
CA ILE A 180 7.38 -3.07 7.42
C ILE A 180 7.35 -1.73 6.68
N ALA A 181 8.39 -0.90 6.83
CA ALA A 181 8.53 0.36 6.10
C ALA A 181 8.60 0.13 4.58
N GLY A 182 9.45 -0.82 4.14
CA GLY A 182 9.58 -1.20 2.72
C GLY A 182 8.24 -1.62 2.13
N PHE A 183 7.52 -2.48 2.82
CA PHE A 183 6.19 -2.93 2.38
C PHE A 183 5.19 -1.76 2.21
N ALA A 184 5.20 -0.79 3.14
CA ALA A 184 4.32 0.38 3.03
C ALA A 184 4.63 1.22 1.79
N LEU A 185 5.91 1.41 1.47
CA LEU A 185 6.36 2.15 0.29
C LEU A 185 6.06 1.38 -1.01
N GLU A 186 6.32 0.06 -1.04
CA GLU A 186 6.00 -0.80 -2.19
C GLU A 186 4.49 -0.83 -2.49
N ALA A 187 3.66 -0.79 -1.43
CA ALA A 187 2.20 -0.66 -1.56
C ALA A 187 1.73 0.74 -2.02
N GLY A 188 2.66 1.67 -2.28
CA GLY A 188 2.37 3.03 -2.72
C GLY A 188 1.71 3.89 -1.63
N ARG A 189 1.93 3.59 -0.34
CA ARG A 189 1.34 4.35 0.77
C ARG A 189 2.30 5.43 1.25
N ALA A 190 1.73 6.56 1.68
CA ALA A 190 2.53 7.55 2.38
C ALA A 190 3.02 6.97 3.71
N LEU A 191 4.31 7.15 4.02
CA LEU A 191 4.91 6.64 5.26
C LEU A 191 5.25 7.79 6.20
N VAL A 192 4.76 7.69 7.43
CA VAL A 192 5.11 8.56 8.55
C VAL A 192 5.81 7.74 9.62
N ILE A 193 6.95 8.20 10.13
CA ILE A 193 7.67 7.55 11.20
C ILE A 193 7.42 8.31 12.49
N ALA A 194 6.84 7.63 13.48
CA ALA A 194 6.59 8.15 14.80
C ALA A 194 7.54 7.49 15.80
N VAL A 195 8.49 8.25 16.34
CA VAL A 195 9.39 7.75 17.38
C VAL A 195 8.77 8.01 18.74
N ASN A 196 8.31 6.93 19.36
CA ASN A 196 7.64 6.96 20.67
C ASN A 196 8.63 6.82 21.82
N LYS A 197 8.16 7.09 23.06
CA LYS A 197 8.97 7.08 24.29
C LYS A 197 10.18 8.03 24.23
N TRP A 198 9.95 9.19 23.60
CA TRP A 198 10.97 10.21 23.37
C TRP A 198 11.31 11.01 24.64
N ASP A 199 10.44 10.93 25.64
CA ASP A 199 10.62 11.53 26.95
C ASP A 199 11.77 10.85 27.72
N GLY A 200 12.63 11.64 28.31
CA GLY A 200 13.80 11.14 29.06
C GLY A 200 14.97 10.61 28.21
N ILE A 201 14.91 10.73 26.88
CA ILE A 201 16.00 10.36 25.98
C ILE A 201 17.03 11.48 25.91
N SER A 202 18.33 11.13 26.09
CA SER A 202 19.44 12.08 25.96
C SER A 202 19.56 12.65 24.55
N GLU A 203 20.13 13.84 24.42
CA GLU A 203 20.33 14.47 23.10
C GLU A 203 21.24 13.65 22.19
N GLU A 204 22.25 13.02 22.76
CA GLU A 204 23.13 12.10 22.04
C GLU A 204 22.32 10.94 21.45
N ARG A 205 21.50 10.26 22.25
CA ARG A 205 20.65 9.17 21.78
C ARG A 205 19.63 9.63 20.73
N ARG A 206 19.08 10.84 20.84
CA ARG A 206 18.20 11.43 19.83
C ARG A 206 18.87 11.56 18.46
N ASN A 207 20.13 12.01 18.46
CA ASN A 207 20.92 12.15 17.25
C ASN A 207 21.28 10.77 16.65
N ASP A 208 21.57 9.78 17.50
CA ASP A 208 21.81 8.40 17.07
C ASP A 208 20.58 7.82 16.38
N ILE A 209 19.40 7.94 17.00
CA ILE A 209 18.14 7.45 16.42
C ILE A 209 17.88 8.09 15.05
N LYS A 210 18.07 9.41 14.91
CA LYS A 210 17.91 10.07 13.60
C LYS A 210 18.85 9.52 12.54
N ARG A 211 20.13 9.26 12.91
CA ARG A 211 21.11 8.65 11.99
C ARG A 211 20.72 7.22 11.64
N ASP A 212 20.25 6.44 12.61
CA ASP A 212 19.84 5.06 12.40
C ASP A 212 18.60 4.96 11.52
N ILE A 213 17.60 5.83 11.73
CA ILE A 213 16.43 5.94 10.85
C ILE A 213 16.88 6.25 9.42
N ALA A 214 17.72 7.27 9.24
CA ALA A 214 18.22 7.62 7.93
C ALA A 214 18.96 6.45 7.29
N ARG A 215 19.83 5.74 8.03
CA ARG A 215 20.63 4.64 7.52
C ARG A 215 19.81 3.41 7.12
N HIS A 216 18.86 3.00 7.96
CA HIS A 216 18.08 1.77 7.73
C HIS A 216 16.93 1.99 6.75
N LEU A 217 16.35 3.20 6.72
CA LEU A 217 15.18 3.48 5.88
C LEU A 217 15.54 4.12 4.53
N LEU A 218 16.71 4.75 4.38
CA LEU A 218 17.23 5.09 3.05
C LEU A 218 17.36 3.86 2.14
N TYR A 219 17.65 2.71 2.73
CA TYR A 219 17.77 1.45 1.98
C TYR A 219 16.45 1.01 1.35
N VAL A 220 15.32 1.42 1.92
CA VAL A 220 13.97 1.15 1.39
C VAL A 220 13.39 2.34 0.62
N GLY A 221 14.19 3.36 0.32
CA GLY A 221 13.76 4.52 -0.48
C GLY A 221 13.01 5.61 0.29
N PHE A 222 13.08 5.60 1.64
CA PHE A 222 12.47 6.65 2.46
C PHE A 222 13.37 7.88 2.54
N GLU A 223 12.95 8.99 1.91
CA GLU A 223 13.59 10.32 2.00
C GLU A 223 12.78 11.24 2.93
N GLY A 224 12.79 10.94 4.23
CA GLY A 224 12.04 11.71 5.23
C GLY A 224 12.75 12.99 5.66
N LYS A 225 11.96 14.02 6.00
CA LYS A 225 12.43 15.20 6.76
C LYS A 225 12.09 14.99 8.24
N PHE A 226 13.05 15.33 9.12
CA PHE A 226 12.90 15.25 10.58
C PHE A 226 12.43 16.58 11.14
#